data_8350f564f7bed4fbe029beac1c40a1e5
#
_entry.id   8350f564f7bed4fbe029beac1c40a1e5
#
_cell.length_a   1.000
_cell.length_b   1.000
_cell.length_c   1.000
_cell.angle_alpha   90.00
_cell.angle_beta   90.00
_cell.angle_gamma   90.00
#
_symmetry.space_group_name_H-M   'P 1'
#
loop_
_entity.id
_entity.type
_entity.pdbx_description
1 polymer ?
#
loop_
_entity_poly.entity_id
_entity_poly.type
_entity_poly.pdbx_seq_one_letter_code
_entity_poly.pdbx_strand_id
1 'polypeptide(L)'
;MTNDHPQSPPHPGGEPGGEASARPGSLHEGEPSARSGSRPGNAPSAPARSRSEPSALTGSPFDSDTFTSATFVTVERGPHLALAAVWLLTRAGMLLLLARDDLGIGGVGREVALYRYWYGKFADGTFPPDDATWQYPPGAGLVIMSPGILPWLTYFQAFVALTLLADAVVTLALARADSARLTHGTWIWVCGLPLLLHLPLARYDVQTTALAVLALLAVGARSTAAHQLGGALAGIGAMVKVWPALALIGTPRGRTTREAWTAAVVTALALLATLALFFSDSLGFLRQQGSRGIQIESLGGTALAVARATGVWPGRVEFRYGAFEYVGPYVSSLGHLALLLTVIAFGWLLLWRLTAHRWTPATPLDAALAAVLLFTVTSRVISPQYMIWLLGLAAACLTSRSTVMRPVALLLLPAAALSSLAYPVLYDEVVAGTTTGLAVMVLRNGLLLAAALLAARRLWTSTTGGPPAT
;
A
#
# COMPACT_ATOMS: atom_id res chain seq x y z
N MET A 1 34.87 26.59 39.80
CA MET A 1 36.19 26.91 39.21
C MET A 1 36.22 26.14 37.89
N THR A 2 36.17 26.65 36.74
CA THR A 2 36.24 27.94 36.07
C THR A 2 35.43 27.83 34.77
N ASN A 3 34.65 28.85 34.46
CA ASN A 3 33.99 29.10 33.18
C ASN A 3 35.02 29.16 32.06
N ASP A 4 34.62 28.66 30.88
CA ASP A 4 35.03 29.27 29.61
C ASP A 4 33.97 29.03 28.53
N HIS A 5 33.33 30.12 28.12
CA HIS A 5 32.61 30.31 26.88
C HIS A 5 33.59 30.73 25.78
N PRO A 6 33.39 30.38 24.53
CA PRO A 6 33.80 31.24 23.43
C PRO A 6 32.63 31.77 22.60
N GLN A 7 32.82 33.01 22.30
CA GLN A 7 32.03 34.01 21.61
C GLN A 7 31.81 33.73 20.11
N SER A 8 30.68 34.29 19.63
CA SER A 8 30.34 34.48 18.22
C SER A 8 31.20 35.57 17.57
N PRO A 9 31.45 35.53 16.27
CA PRO A 9 31.85 36.71 15.47
C PRO A 9 30.76 37.19 14.51
N PRO A 10 30.89 38.44 13.99
CA PRO A 10 29.82 39.34 13.63
C PRO A 10 29.50 39.38 12.13
N HIS A 11 28.32 39.95 11.82
CA HIS A 11 27.89 40.40 10.47
C HIS A 11 28.74 41.58 9.93
N PRO A 12 28.78 41.74 8.59
CA PRO A 12 28.59 43.07 8.06
C PRO A 12 27.47 43.18 7.03
N GLY A 13 26.74 44.26 7.12
CA GLY A 13 25.70 44.71 6.23
C GLY A 13 26.20 45.49 5.01
N GLY A 14 25.29 45.85 4.16
CA GLY A 14 25.50 46.81 3.05
C GLY A 14 24.48 46.65 1.93
N GLU A 15 23.38 47.39 2.01
CA GLU A 15 22.60 47.89 0.86
C GLU A 15 23.21 49.23 0.42
N PRO A 16 22.79 49.93 -0.66
CA PRO A 16 21.58 49.85 -1.48
C PRO A 16 21.73 50.21 -2.98
N GLY A 17 20.64 50.18 -3.73
CA GLY A 17 20.39 51.21 -4.76
C GLY A 17 20.08 50.78 -6.18
N GLY A 18 18.92 51.18 -6.67
CA GLY A 18 18.65 51.87 -7.93
C GLY A 18 17.69 51.16 -8.86
N GLU A 19 16.40 51.52 -8.86
CA GLU A 19 15.65 52.34 -9.86
C GLU A 19 16.04 52.05 -11.33
N ALA A 20 15.16 51.85 -12.33
CA ALA A 20 13.89 52.47 -12.69
C ALA A 20 13.33 51.79 -13.96
N SER A 21 11.99 51.71 -14.05
CA SER A 21 11.15 52.29 -15.08
C SER A 21 11.21 51.77 -16.54
N ALA A 22 10.12 51.22 -17.07
CA ALA A 22 9.22 51.86 -18.03
C ALA A 22 8.30 50.86 -18.75
N ARG A 23 7.01 51.10 -18.70
CA ARG A 23 5.96 50.75 -19.69
C ARG A 23 5.97 51.81 -20.77
N PRO A 24 5.11 51.84 -21.82
CA PRO A 24 4.05 50.94 -22.32
C PRO A 24 3.95 50.86 -23.87
N GLY A 25 2.89 50.22 -24.37
CA GLY A 25 2.33 50.46 -25.73
C GLY A 25 1.90 49.17 -26.41
N SER A 26 0.74 48.89 -26.69
CA SER A 26 -0.51 49.39 -27.25
C SER A 26 -0.93 48.54 -28.45
N LEU A 27 -2.13 47.96 -28.35
CA LEU A 27 -3.21 47.87 -29.34
C LEU A 27 -2.92 47.34 -30.77
N HIS A 28 -3.59 46.25 -31.18
CA HIS A 28 -4.51 46.36 -32.33
C HIS A 28 -5.60 45.29 -32.31
N GLU A 29 -6.81 45.80 -32.46
CA GLU A 29 -8.08 45.12 -32.77
C GLU A 29 -8.10 44.59 -34.19
N GLY A 30 -9.02 43.61 -34.44
CA GLY A 30 -9.41 43.25 -35.79
C GLY A 30 -10.31 42.04 -35.88
N GLU A 31 -11.59 42.20 -35.60
CA GLU A 31 -12.71 41.43 -36.16
C GLU A 31 -13.23 42.15 -37.43
N PRO A 32 -14.22 41.67 -38.19
CA PRO A 32 -14.75 40.30 -38.51
C PRO A 32 -14.92 40.09 -40.04
N SER A 33 -15.30 38.89 -40.48
CA SER A 33 -16.18 38.84 -41.69
C SER A 33 -16.89 37.49 -41.87
N ALA A 34 -18.20 37.60 -41.99
CA ALA A 34 -19.15 36.56 -42.33
C ALA A 34 -19.26 36.38 -43.85
N ARG A 35 -19.68 35.18 -44.27
CA ARG A 35 -20.53 34.84 -45.47
C ARG A 35 -20.80 33.33 -45.44
N SER A 36 -22.02 32.89 -45.19
CA SER A 36 -23.21 32.75 -46.04
C SER A 36 -22.98 31.92 -47.30
N GLY A 37 -23.75 30.81 -47.40
CA GLY A 37 -23.96 30.06 -48.67
C GLY A 37 -24.56 28.66 -48.47
N SER A 38 -25.88 28.58 -48.33
CA SER A 38 -26.92 27.83 -49.07
C SER A 38 -26.79 26.33 -49.31
N ARG A 39 -27.85 25.63 -48.85
CA ARG A 39 -28.44 24.35 -49.30
C ARG A 39 -28.69 24.31 -50.81
N PRO A 40 -29.09 23.20 -51.53
CA PRO A 40 -29.98 22.10 -51.05
C PRO A 40 -29.70 20.68 -51.57
N GLY A 41 -30.37 19.67 -50.94
CA GLY A 41 -31.22 18.68 -51.57
C GLY A 41 -30.60 17.37 -52.05
N ASN A 42 -31.00 16.25 -51.46
CA ASN A 42 -31.79 15.18 -52.04
C ASN A 42 -31.88 13.96 -51.12
N ALA A 43 -33.10 13.65 -50.72
CA ALA A 43 -33.48 12.28 -50.38
C ALA A 43 -33.91 11.58 -51.70
N PRO A 44 -33.83 10.26 -51.83
CA PRO A 44 -35.09 9.53 -51.74
C PRO A 44 -35.03 8.11 -51.08
N SER A 45 -36.20 7.74 -50.61
CA SER A 45 -36.98 6.51 -50.80
C SER A 45 -36.68 5.31 -49.91
N ALA A 46 -37.66 5.05 -49.05
CA ALA A 46 -38.03 3.74 -48.53
C ALA A 46 -38.73 2.85 -49.59
N PRO A 47 -38.78 1.55 -49.38
CA PRO A 47 -40.05 0.82 -49.56
C PRO A 47 -40.42 0.01 -48.31
N ALA A 48 -41.66 0.22 -47.83
CA ALA A 48 -42.88 -0.55 -48.06
C ALA A 48 -43.02 -1.83 -47.23
N ARG A 49 -43.93 -1.71 -46.35
CA ARG A 49 -44.71 -2.63 -45.50
C ARG A 49 -45.08 -3.95 -46.17
N SER A 50 -45.10 -5.03 -45.38
CA SER A 50 -46.16 -6.05 -45.50
C SER A 50 -46.75 -6.32 -44.10
N ARG A 51 -48.04 -5.99 -44.01
CA ARG A 51 -48.95 -6.41 -42.94
C ARG A 51 -49.34 -7.86 -43.18
N SER A 52 -49.46 -8.65 -42.13
CA SER A 52 -50.42 -9.75 -42.07
C SER A 52 -51.04 -9.76 -40.67
N GLU A 53 -52.33 -9.55 -40.67
CA GLU A 53 -53.24 -9.55 -39.52
C GLU A 53 -53.75 -10.99 -39.21
N PRO A 54 -54.64 -11.19 -38.21
CA PRO A 54 -54.45 -12.17 -37.14
C PRO A 54 -55.43 -13.34 -37.27
N SER A 55 -55.13 -14.41 -36.56
CA SER A 55 -56.12 -15.47 -36.31
C SER A 55 -56.39 -15.59 -34.82
N ALA A 56 -57.61 -15.24 -34.49
CA ALA A 56 -58.25 -15.53 -33.22
C ALA A 56 -58.54 -17.02 -33.08
N LEU A 57 -58.16 -17.63 -31.97
CA LEU A 57 -58.90 -18.78 -31.42
C LEU A 57 -58.94 -18.67 -29.89
N THR A 58 -60.17 -18.56 -29.46
CA THR A 58 -60.76 -18.71 -28.11
C THR A 58 -60.31 -19.96 -27.35
N GLY A 59 -60.08 -19.82 -26.05
CA GLY A 59 -59.98 -20.94 -25.13
C GLY A 59 -59.50 -20.51 -23.74
N SER A 60 -60.45 -20.11 -22.89
CA SER A 60 -60.29 -20.18 -21.43
C SER A 60 -60.54 -21.63 -21.00
N PRO A 61 -59.94 -22.16 -19.90
CA PRO A 61 -60.33 -21.74 -18.58
C PRO A 61 -59.14 -21.61 -17.56
N PHE A 62 -59.42 -20.88 -16.54
CA PHE A 62 -58.81 -20.82 -15.24
C PHE A 62 -58.07 -22.12 -14.84
N ASP A 63 -56.72 -22.03 -14.73
CA ASP A 63 -55.94 -22.89 -13.89
C ASP A 63 -55.27 -22.01 -12.81
N SER A 64 -55.92 -21.98 -11.67
CA SER A 64 -55.42 -21.49 -10.44
C SER A 64 -54.51 -22.54 -9.80
N ASP A 65 -53.23 -22.57 -10.20
CA ASP A 65 -52.15 -23.23 -9.38
C ASP A 65 -50.78 -22.91 -9.93
N THR A 66 -50.41 -21.63 -9.98
CA THR A 66 -49.01 -21.24 -10.05
C THR A 66 -48.70 -20.31 -8.91
N PHE A 67 -48.81 -20.83 -7.69
CA PHE A 67 -48.09 -20.28 -6.58
C PHE A 67 -46.61 -20.51 -6.93
N THR A 68 -46.00 -19.46 -7.50
CA THR A 68 -44.58 -19.36 -7.71
C THR A 68 -43.89 -19.65 -6.38
N SER A 69 -43.33 -20.84 -6.25
CA SER A 69 -42.35 -21.15 -5.23
C SER A 69 -41.25 -20.09 -5.34
N ALA A 70 -41.32 -19.07 -4.51
CA ALA A 70 -40.21 -18.22 -4.24
C ALA A 70 -39.07 -19.14 -3.80
N THR A 71 -38.18 -19.44 -4.71
CA THR A 71 -36.93 -20.13 -4.41
C THR A 71 -36.19 -19.21 -3.48
N PHE A 72 -36.41 -19.38 -2.16
CA PHE A 72 -35.52 -18.82 -1.17
C PHE A 72 -34.15 -19.36 -1.52
N VAL A 73 -33.31 -18.52 -2.12
CA VAL A 73 -31.88 -18.76 -2.21
C VAL A 73 -31.44 -18.86 -0.76
N THR A 74 -31.35 -20.06 -0.26
CA THR A 74 -30.69 -20.35 1.01
C THR A 74 -29.25 -19.94 0.80
N VAL A 75 -28.91 -18.72 1.25
CA VAL A 75 -27.52 -18.30 1.39
C VAL A 75 -26.90 -19.34 2.29
N GLU A 76 -25.99 -20.14 1.74
CA GLU A 76 -25.21 -21.11 2.51
C GLU A 76 -24.44 -20.33 3.59
N ARG A 77 -25.00 -20.28 4.79
CA ARG A 77 -24.43 -19.53 5.94
C ARG A 77 -23.18 -20.19 6.50
N GLY A 78 -22.98 -21.48 6.22
CA GLY A 78 -21.90 -22.29 6.76
C GLY A 78 -20.49 -21.72 6.52
N PRO A 79 -20.09 -21.39 5.27
CA PRO A 79 -18.74 -20.89 5.00
C PRO A 79 -18.43 -19.53 5.65
N HIS A 80 -19.44 -18.67 5.75
CA HIS A 80 -19.26 -17.34 6.38
C HIS A 80 -19.17 -17.44 7.90
N LEU A 81 -19.89 -18.36 8.53
CA LEU A 81 -19.78 -18.63 9.96
C LEU A 81 -18.42 -19.21 10.32
N ALA A 82 -17.91 -20.18 9.53
CA ALA A 82 -16.59 -20.73 9.71
C ALA A 82 -15.49 -19.65 9.60
N LEU A 83 -15.59 -18.78 8.59
CA LEU A 83 -14.67 -17.66 8.41
C LEU A 83 -14.69 -16.70 9.61
N ALA A 84 -15.88 -16.32 10.07
CA ALA A 84 -16.04 -15.45 11.22
C ALA A 84 -15.50 -16.10 12.51
N ALA A 85 -15.75 -17.39 12.72
CA ALA A 85 -15.23 -18.13 13.86
C ALA A 85 -13.68 -18.19 13.85
N VAL A 86 -13.07 -18.50 12.69
CA VAL A 86 -11.60 -18.53 12.56
C VAL A 86 -11.01 -17.13 12.73
N TRP A 87 -11.65 -16.09 12.18
CA TRP A 87 -11.22 -14.70 12.40
C TRP A 87 -11.24 -14.37 13.90
N LEU A 88 -12.35 -14.63 14.60
CA LEU A 88 -12.46 -14.37 16.04
C LEU A 88 -11.41 -15.14 16.86
N LEU A 89 -11.25 -16.44 16.61
CA LEU A 89 -10.29 -17.27 17.33
C LEU A 89 -8.84 -16.81 17.12
N THR A 90 -8.48 -16.51 15.88
CA THR A 90 -7.11 -16.06 15.57
C THR A 90 -6.82 -14.69 16.16
N ARG A 91 -7.78 -13.74 16.10
CA ARG A 91 -7.60 -12.41 16.71
C ARG A 91 -7.59 -12.45 18.22
N ALA A 92 -8.41 -13.31 18.84
CA ALA A 92 -8.32 -13.57 20.28
C ALA A 92 -6.93 -14.13 20.67
N GLY A 93 -6.39 -15.07 19.91
CA GLY A 93 -5.03 -15.57 20.12
C GLY A 93 -3.97 -14.48 19.99
N MET A 94 -4.07 -13.61 18.96
CA MET A 94 -3.16 -12.48 18.78
C MET A 94 -3.27 -11.45 19.93
N LEU A 95 -4.49 -11.20 20.45
CA LEU A 95 -4.71 -10.31 21.59
C LEU A 95 -4.13 -10.90 22.89
N LEU A 96 -4.24 -12.21 23.09
CA LEU A 96 -3.62 -12.89 24.25
C LEU A 96 -2.09 -12.79 24.19
N LEU A 97 -1.48 -12.96 23.01
CA LEU A 97 -0.04 -12.76 22.83
C LEU A 97 0.35 -11.31 23.10
N LEU A 98 -0.43 -10.34 22.61
CA LEU A 98 -0.17 -8.91 22.84
C LEU A 98 -0.34 -8.52 24.30
N ALA A 99 -1.28 -9.15 25.03
CA ALA A 99 -1.49 -8.88 26.46
C ALA A 99 -0.32 -9.38 27.33
N ARG A 100 0.39 -10.43 26.89
CA ARG A 100 1.61 -10.90 27.55
C ARG A 100 2.84 -10.10 27.12
N ASP A 101 2.96 -9.88 25.82
CA ASP A 101 4.00 -9.09 25.12
C ASP A 101 5.44 -9.37 25.64
N ASP A 102 5.73 -10.63 25.88
CA ASP A 102 7.00 -11.15 26.42
C ASP A 102 7.98 -11.59 25.32
N LEU A 103 7.61 -11.43 24.05
CA LEU A 103 8.44 -11.75 22.90
C LEU A 103 9.17 -10.51 22.35
N GLY A 104 10.44 -10.68 22.02
CA GLY A 104 11.28 -9.66 21.43
C GLY A 104 11.94 -8.73 22.47
N ILE A 105 12.84 -7.88 22.01
CA ILE A 105 13.57 -6.94 22.86
C ILE A 105 12.63 -5.82 23.33
N GLY A 106 12.09 -5.96 24.52
CA GLY A 106 11.22 -4.97 25.19
C GLY A 106 9.77 -4.95 24.67
N GLY A 107 9.32 -6.05 24.04
CA GLY A 107 7.93 -6.24 23.59
C GLY A 107 7.59 -5.57 22.25
N VAL A 108 6.58 -6.10 21.58
CA VAL A 108 6.06 -5.56 20.31
C VAL A 108 5.21 -4.30 20.53
N GLY A 109 4.54 -4.20 21.68
CA GLY A 109 3.70 -3.06 22.07
C GLY A 109 4.45 -1.76 22.32
N ARG A 110 5.79 -1.82 22.48
CA ARG A 110 6.65 -0.63 22.62
C ARG A 110 6.45 0.39 21.50
N GLU A 111 6.16 -0.07 20.28
CA GLU A 111 5.92 0.83 19.17
C GLU A 111 4.67 1.69 19.38
N VAL A 112 3.62 1.15 19.98
CA VAL A 112 2.41 1.93 20.31
C VAL A 112 2.71 3.01 21.36
N ALA A 113 3.67 2.75 22.26
CA ALA A 113 4.14 3.77 23.19
C ALA A 113 4.86 4.92 22.46
N LEU A 114 5.65 4.61 21.40
CA LEU A 114 6.25 5.62 20.53
C LEU A 114 5.17 6.43 19.79
N TYR A 115 4.11 5.77 19.29
CA TYR A 115 2.98 6.45 18.65
C TYR A 115 2.25 7.37 19.64
N ARG A 116 2.09 6.95 20.89
CA ARG A 116 1.52 7.81 21.95
C ARG A 116 2.39 9.04 22.23
N TYR A 117 3.70 8.88 22.23
CA TYR A 117 4.63 10.00 22.37
C TYR A 117 4.44 11.01 21.22
N TRP A 118 4.37 10.55 19.97
CA TRP A 118 4.11 11.43 18.82
C TRP A 118 2.71 12.05 18.86
N TYR A 119 1.71 11.31 19.35
CA TYR A 119 0.38 11.85 19.58
C TYR A 119 0.41 13.12 20.44
N GLY A 120 1.22 13.13 21.51
CA GLY A 120 1.44 14.32 22.34
C GLY A 120 2.03 15.48 21.54
N LYS A 121 3.02 15.22 20.67
CA LYS A 121 3.61 16.26 19.80
C LYS A 121 2.60 16.87 18.83
N PHE A 122 1.72 16.05 18.27
CA PHE A 122 0.64 16.56 17.41
C PHE A 122 -0.37 17.39 18.19
N ALA A 123 -0.64 17.06 19.44
CA ALA A 123 -1.48 17.89 20.31
C ALA A 123 -0.86 19.28 20.54
N ASP A 124 0.47 19.41 20.50
CA ASP A 124 1.21 20.67 20.58
C ASP A 124 1.27 21.40 19.19
N GLY A 125 0.63 20.89 18.16
CA GLY A 125 0.58 21.52 16.82
C GLY A 125 1.84 21.33 15.97
N THR A 126 2.73 20.37 16.31
CA THR A 126 3.99 20.15 15.58
C THR A 126 4.15 18.69 15.16
N PHE A 127 4.77 18.47 13.98
CA PHE A 127 5.42 17.18 13.70
C PHE A 127 6.71 17.08 14.51
N PRO A 128 7.17 15.86 14.88
CA PRO A 128 8.40 15.70 15.64
C PRO A 128 9.62 16.22 14.83
N PRO A 129 10.13 17.46 15.06
CA PRO A 129 11.07 18.10 14.13
C PRO A 129 12.48 17.49 14.22
N ASP A 130 12.93 17.14 15.42
CA ASP A 130 14.30 16.65 15.69
C ASP A 130 14.32 15.16 16.08
N ASP A 131 13.23 14.44 15.86
CA ASP A 131 13.14 13.02 16.16
C ASP A 131 13.58 12.19 14.95
N ALA A 132 14.80 11.64 15.01
CA ALA A 132 15.35 10.77 13.97
C ALA A 132 14.50 9.49 13.74
N THR A 133 13.60 9.15 14.66
CA THR A 133 12.68 8.03 14.49
C THR A 133 11.43 8.39 13.67
N TRP A 134 11.10 9.69 13.54
CA TRP A 134 10.02 10.17 12.67
C TRP A 134 10.43 10.18 11.20
N GLN A 135 10.03 9.15 10.48
CA GLN A 135 10.42 8.93 9.08
C GLN A 135 9.21 8.70 8.17
N TYR A 136 8.04 9.08 8.63
CA TYR A 136 6.79 8.84 7.95
C TYR A 136 6.29 10.09 7.24
N PRO A 137 5.60 9.95 6.09
CA PRO A 137 4.88 11.05 5.49
C PRO A 137 3.86 11.65 6.48
N PRO A 138 3.49 12.93 6.34
CA PRO A 138 2.68 13.64 7.34
C PRO A 138 1.29 13.02 7.56
N GLY A 139 0.71 12.35 6.58
CA GLY A 139 -0.55 11.64 6.73
C GLY A 139 -0.52 10.50 7.76
N ALA A 140 0.65 9.99 8.16
CA ALA A 140 0.78 9.06 9.27
C ALA A 140 0.24 9.66 10.58
N GLY A 141 0.32 10.98 10.73
CA GLY A 141 -0.26 11.71 11.86
C GLY A 141 -1.76 11.44 12.03
N LEU A 142 -2.52 11.29 10.93
CA LEU A 142 -3.95 10.96 11.01
C LEU A 142 -4.20 9.63 11.71
N VAL A 143 -3.40 8.61 11.39
CA VAL A 143 -3.53 7.29 11.99
C VAL A 143 -3.09 7.34 13.46
N ILE A 144 -2.01 8.05 13.77
CA ILE A 144 -1.49 8.20 15.12
C ILE A 144 -2.45 9.04 16.01
N MET A 145 -3.13 10.03 15.43
CA MET A 145 -4.13 10.83 16.14
C MET A 145 -5.49 10.12 16.27
N SER A 146 -5.79 9.15 15.42
CA SER A 146 -7.10 8.48 15.39
C SER A 146 -7.53 7.85 16.73
N PRO A 147 -6.65 7.30 17.62
CA PRO A 147 -7.06 6.82 18.92
C PRO A 147 -7.77 7.87 19.79
N GLY A 148 -7.51 9.15 19.58
CA GLY A 148 -8.18 10.23 20.28
C GLY A 148 -9.69 10.33 20.03
N ILE A 149 -10.24 9.69 18.99
CA ILE A 149 -11.69 9.61 18.74
C ILE A 149 -12.43 8.66 19.71
N LEU A 150 -11.68 7.85 20.47
CA LEU A 150 -12.20 6.90 21.45
C LEU A 150 -11.73 7.29 22.88
N PRO A 151 -12.14 8.44 23.41
CA PRO A 151 -11.58 9.02 24.64
C PRO A 151 -11.83 8.21 25.91
N TRP A 152 -12.79 7.26 25.85
CA TRP A 152 -13.10 6.34 26.97
C TRP A 152 -12.16 5.12 27.03
N LEU A 153 -11.27 4.93 26.07
CA LEU A 153 -10.24 3.90 26.05
C LEU A 153 -8.86 4.53 26.31
N THR A 154 -7.93 3.74 26.83
CA THR A 154 -6.53 4.14 26.80
C THR A 154 -6.05 4.25 25.36
N TYR A 155 -5.02 5.06 25.09
CA TYR A 155 -4.45 5.20 23.75
C TYR A 155 -4.11 3.84 23.10
N PHE A 156 -3.51 2.93 23.90
CA PHE A 156 -3.17 1.57 23.45
C PHE A 156 -4.41 0.76 23.07
N GLN A 157 -5.43 0.75 23.92
CA GLN A 157 -6.68 0.03 23.63
C GLN A 157 -7.41 0.60 22.41
N ALA A 158 -7.46 1.92 22.28
CA ALA A 158 -8.07 2.59 21.15
C ALA A 158 -7.32 2.28 19.84
N PHE A 159 -5.99 2.29 19.86
CA PHE A 159 -5.16 1.93 18.72
C PHE A 159 -5.41 0.49 18.26
N VAL A 160 -5.41 -0.47 19.20
CA VAL A 160 -5.67 -1.89 18.90
C VAL A 160 -7.10 -2.09 18.39
N ALA A 161 -8.10 -1.42 18.98
CA ALA A 161 -9.50 -1.50 18.54
C ALA A 161 -9.66 -0.98 17.10
N LEU A 162 -9.04 0.15 16.75
CA LEU A 162 -9.05 0.69 15.38
C LEU A 162 -8.30 -0.21 14.38
N THR A 163 -7.23 -0.85 14.83
CA THR A 163 -6.51 -1.83 14.03
C THR A 163 -7.37 -3.06 13.73
N LEU A 164 -8.07 -3.60 14.74
CA LEU A 164 -9.02 -4.70 14.57
C LEU A 164 -10.21 -4.31 13.67
N LEU A 165 -10.69 -3.07 13.78
CA LEU A 165 -11.73 -2.56 12.90
C LEU A 165 -11.24 -2.51 11.45
N ALA A 166 -10.02 -2.02 11.20
CA ALA A 166 -9.42 -2.01 9.87
C ALA A 166 -9.25 -3.43 9.30
N ASP A 167 -8.79 -4.39 10.12
CA ASP A 167 -8.70 -5.81 9.76
C ASP A 167 -10.07 -6.41 9.40
N ALA A 168 -11.10 -6.13 10.21
CA ALA A 168 -12.47 -6.57 9.92
C ALA A 168 -12.99 -5.97 8.60
N VAL A 169 -12.72 -4.68 8.34
CA VAL A 169 -13.09 -4.01 7.08
C VAL A 169 -12.41 -4.68 5.89
N VAL A 170 -11.11 -4.98 5.97
CA VAL A 170 -10.39 -5.73 4.92
C VAL A 170 -11.02 -7.11 4.72
N THR A 171 -11.28 -7.85 5.79
CA THR A 171 -11.89 -9.17 5.74
C THR A 171 -13.25 -9.13 5.04
N LEU A 172 -14.12 -8.18 5.40
CA LEU A 172 -15.44 -8.00 4.80
C LEU A 172 -15.34 -7.55 3.33
N ALA A 173 -14.42 -6.66 3.00
CA ALA A 173 -14.23 -6.19 1.63
C ALA A 173 -13.76 -7.31 0.71
N LEU A 174 -12.79 -8.12 1.16
CA LEU A 174 -12.32 -9.29 0.42
C LEU A 174 -13.42 -10.34 0.25
N ALA A 175 -14.19 -10.63 1.30
CA ALA A 175 -15.31 -11.58 1.24
C ALA A 175 -16.41 -11.15 0.26
N ARG A 176 -16.64 -9.83 0.12
CA ARG A 176 -17.62 -9.28 -0.85
C ARG A 176 -17.08 -9.22 -2.27
N ALA A 177 -15.78 -9.02 -2.43
CA ALA A 177 -15.13 -8.92 -3.74
C ALA A 177 -14.94 -10.28 -4.42
N ASP A 178 -14.96 -11.36 -3.66
CA ASP A 178 -14.78 -12.72 -4.19
C ASP A 178 -15.99 -13.15 -5.02
N SER A 179 -15.90 -12.90 -6.33
CA SER A 179 -16.97 -13.11 -7.31
C SER A 179 -17.33 -14.59 -7.52
N ALA A 180 -16.57 -15.49 -6.92
CA ALA A 180 -16.63 -16.92 -7.22
C ALA A 180 -16.96 -17.82 -6.01
N ARG A 181 -17.31 -17.24 -4.85
CA ARG A 181 -17.50 -17.96 -3.58
C ARG A 181 -16.27 -18.80 -3.16
N LEU A 182 -15.09 -18.51 -3.74
CA LEU A 182 -13.87 -19.29 -3.51
C LEU A 182 -13.16 -18.87 -2.22
N THR A 183 -13.48 -17.70 -1.68
CA THR A 183 -12.97 -17.13 -0.42
C THR A 183 -11.45 -17.23 -0.19
N HIS A 184 -10.68 -17.66 -1.22
CA HIS A 184 -9.24 -17.87 -1.11
C HIS A 184 -8.50 -16.60 -0.66
N GLY A 185 -8.89 -15.44 -1.20
CA GLY A 185 -8.30 -14.16 -0.80
C GLY A 185 -8.58 -13.86 0.66
N THR A 186 -9.83 -14.05 1.09
CA THR A 186 -10.22 -13.82 2.48
C THR A 186 -9.50 -14.79 3.44
N TRP A 187 -9.38 -16.09 3.05
CA TRP A 187 -8.66 -17.08 3.86
C TRP A 187 -7.16 -16.76 3.96
N ILE A 188 -6.51 -16.31 2.89
CA ILE A 188 -5.09 -15.87 2.95
C ILE A 188 -4.93 -14.72 3.94
N TRP A 189 -5.86 -13.77 3.99
CA TRP A 189 -5.80 -12.68 4.96
C TRP A 189 -6.06 -13.17 6.39
N VAL A 190 -7.15 -13.90 6.60
CA VAL A 190 -7.58 -14.36 7.94
C VAL A 190 -6.57 -15.31 8.58
N CYS A 191 -5.99 -16.24 7.81
CA CYS A 191 -5.00 -17.21 8.30
C CYS A 191 -3.55 -16.73 8.15
N GLY A 192 -3.27 -15.83 7.21
CA GLY A 192 -1.93 -15.31 6.97
C GLY A 192 -1.50 -14.28 8.00
N LEU A 193 -2.42 -13.40 8.43
CA LEU A 193 -2.09 -12.36 9.40
C LEU A 193 -1.59 -12.91 10.76
N PRO A 194 -2.18 -13.98 11.33
CA PRO A 194 -1.69 -14.62 12.56
C PRO A 194 -0.29 -15.24 12.45
N LEU A 195 0.21 -15.51 11.23
CA LEU A 195 1.60 -15.93 11.04
C LEU A 195 2.60 -14.87 11.49
N LEU A 196 2.16 -13.61 11.63
CA LEU A 196 2.94 -12.50 12.17
C LEU A 196 2.75 -12.34 13.69
N LEU A 197 2.15 -13.32 14.36
CA LEU A 197 1.83 -13.30 15.80
C LEU A 197 0.99 -12.05 16.14
N HIS A 198 1.35 -11.33 17.20
CA HIS A 198 0.66 -10.12 17.66
C HIS A 198 1.18 -8.81 17.04
N LEU A 199 2.25 -8.88 16.24
CA LEU A 199 2.84 -7.71 15.58
C LEU A 199 1.82 -6.84 14.81
N PRO A 200 0.86 -7.42 14.03
CA PRO A 200 -0.10 -6.59 13.29
C PRO A 200 -0.97 -5.70 14.17
N LEU A 201 -1.23 -6.09 15.43
CA LEU A 201 -2.05 -5.33 16.37
C LEU A 201 -1.31 -4.12 16.96
N ALA A 202 0.02 -4.11 16.91
CA ALA A 202 0.87 -3.04 17.42
C ALA A 202 1.51 -2.19 16.31
N ARG A 203 1.04 -2.31 15.07
CA ARG A 203 1.52 -1.56 13.90
C ARG A 203 0.36 -0.98 13.12
N TYR A 204 0.48 0.28 12.67
CA TYR A 204 -0.55 0.91 11.83
C TYR A 204 -0.53 0.42 10.36
N ASP A 205 0.25 -0.61 10.08
CA ASP A 205 0.37 -1.21 8.75
C ASP A 205 -0.91 -1.91 8.29
N VAL A 206 -1.76 -2.37 9.22
CA VAL A 206 -3.09 -2.93 8.90
C VAL A 206 -3.99 -1.83 8.34
N GLN A 207 -4.01 -0.63 8.94
CA GLN A 207 -4.80 0.51 8.46
C GLN A 207 -4.30 0.97 7.08
N THR A 208 -2.98 1.05 6.89
CA THR A 208 -2.40 1.39 5.58
C THR A 208 -2.74 0.35 4.52
N THR A 209 -2.69 -0.94 4.88
CA THR A 209 -3.06 -2.04 3.98
C THR A 209 -4.54 -2.01 3.66
N ALA A 210 -5.41 -1.65 4.62
CA ALA A 210 -6.84 -1.47 4.39
C ALA A 210 -7.09 -0.40 3.31
N LEU A 211 -6.42 0.75 3.40
CA LEU A 211 -6.53 1.80 2.38
C LEU A 211 -6.13 1.30 0.99
N ALA A 212 -5.02 0.56 0.88
CA ALA A 212 -4.54 0.04 -0.40
C ALA A 212 -5.45 -1.06 -0.98
N VAL A 213 -5.92 -2.01 -0.16
CA VAL A 213 -6.83 -3.07 -0.59
C VAL A 213 -8.16 -2.48 -1.03
N LEU A 214 -8.75 -1.57 -0.25
CA LEU A 214 -9.99 -0.90 -0.62
C LEU A 214 -9.82 -0.06 -1.88
N ALA A 215 -8.68 0.63 -2.06
CA ALA A 215 -8.37 1.37 -3.28
C ALA A 215 -8.37 0.45 -4.51
N LEU A 216 -7.70 -0.69 -4.44
CA LEU A 216 -7.63 -1.67 -5.51
C LEU A 216 -9.01 -2.25 -5.86
N LEU A 217 -9.80 -2.63 -4.85
CA LEU A 217 -11.14 -3.17 -5.06
C LEU A 217 -12.09 -2.11 -5.67
N ALA A 218 -11.97 -0.85 -5.24
CA ALA A 218 -12.75 0.26 -5.79
C ALA A 218 -12.38 0.56 -7.25
N VAL A 219 -11.09 0.59 -7.59
CA VAL A 219 -10.63 0.78 -8.98
C VAL A 219 -11.07 -0.36 -9.89
N GLY A 220 -11.27 -1.57 -9.37
CA GLY A 220 -11.80 -2.72 -10.10
C GLY A 220 -13.28 -2.61 -10.46
N ALA A 221 -14.05 -1.69 -9.86
CA ALA A 221 -15.44 -1.44 -10.19
C ALA A 221 -15.59 -0.65 -11.51
N ARG A 222 -16.83 -0.57 -12.06
CA ARG A 222 -17.07 0.01 -13.39
C ARG A 222 -17.58 1.46 -13.36
N SER A 223 -17.54 2.15 -12.23
CA SER A 223 -18.07 3.52 -12.13
C SER A 223 -16.97 4.55 -11.90
N THR A 224 -17.16 5.77 -12.42
CA THR A 224 -16.27 6.91 -12.17
C THR A 224 -16.10 7.22 -10.69
N ALA A 225 -17.19 7.19 -9.94
CA ALA A 225 -17.15 7.43 -8.50
C ALA A 225 -16.27 6.39 -7.77
N ALA A 226 -16.33 5.12 -8.19
CA ALA A 226 -15.48 4.07 -7.62
C ALA A 226 -14.00 4.26 -8.00
N HIS A 227 -13.69 4.65 -9.23
CA HIS A 227 -12.31 4.96 -9.65
C HIS A 227 -11.75 6.14 -8.86
N GLN A 228 -12.54 7.20 -8.67
CA GLN A 228 -12.16 8.37 -7.88
C GLN A 228 -11.98 8.01 -6.40
N LEU A 229 -12.90 7.22 -5.81
CA LEU A 229 -12.77 6.72 -4.45
C LEU A 229 -11.48 5.89 -4.28
N GLY A 230 -11.22 4.97 -5.22
CA GLY A 230 -10.01 4.17 -5.20
C GLY A 230 -8.75 5.01 -5.29
N GLY A 231 -8.77 6.04 -6.15
CA GLY A 231 -7.70 7.02 -6.24
C GLY A 231 -7.51 7.80 -4.94
N ALA A 232 -8.58 8.32 -4.35
CA ALA A 232 -8.54 9.06 -3.09
C ALA A 232 -7.97 8.21 -1.94
N LEU A 233 -8.43 6.95 -1.81
CA LEU A 233 -7.91 6.01 -0.80
C LEU A 233 -6.42 5.71 -1.00
N ALA A 234 -5.97 5.54 -2.25
CA ALA A 234 -4.55 5.36 -2.56
C ALA A 234 -3.74 6.63 -2.23
N GLY A 235 -4.29 7.82 -2.50
CA GLY A 235 -3.69 9.11 -2.17
C GLY A 235 -3.53 9.32 -0.65
N ILE A 236 -4.58 9.06 0.13
CA ILE A 236 -4.52 9.06 1.60
C ILE A 236 -3.48 8.02 2.06
N GLY A 237 -3.55 6.80 1.54
CA GLY A 237 -2.61 5.74 1.87
C GLY A 237 -1.16 6.13 1.59
N ALA A 238 -0.89 6.80 0.45
CA ALA A 238 0.43 7.29 0.08
C ALA A 238 0.95 8.38 1.04
N MET A 239 0.06 9.19 1.58
CA MET A 239 0.37 10.19 2.60
C MET A 239 0.59 9.56 3.99
N VAL A 240 0.03 8.38 4.28
CA VAL A 240 0.31 7.60 5.50
C VAL A 240 1.62 6.82 5.38
N LYS A 241 1.80 6.14 4.26
CA LYS A 241 3.05 5.44 3.84
C LYS A 241 3.14 5.50 2.32
N VAL A 242 4.30 5.74 1.75
CA VAL A 242 4.48 5.99 0.31
C VAL A 242 3.98 4.84 -0.58
N TRP A 243 4.13 3.58 -0.15
CA TRP A 243 3.89 2.40 -0.98
C TRP A 243 2.46 2.21 -1.53
N PRO A 244 1.36 2.68 -0.88
CA PRO A 244 0.01 2.55 -1.44
C PRO A 244 -0.19 3.27 -2.77
N ALA A 245 0.66 4.25 -3.13
CA ALA A 245 0.67 4.83 -4.47
C ALA A 245 0.91 3.78 -5.56
N LEU A 246 1.69 2.73 -5.25
CA LEU A 246 1.98 1.63 -6.17
C LEU A 246 0.75 0.77 -6.47
N ALA A 247 -0.31 0.84 -5.66
CA ALA A 247 -1.57 0.16 -5.95
C ALA A 247 -2.20 0.63 -7.27
N LEU A 248 -1.92 1.85 -7.70
CA LEU A 248 -2.48 2.40 -8.93
C LEU A 248 -1.65 2.09 -10.20
N ILE A 249 -0.48 1.46 -10.08
CA ILE A 249 0.42 1.21 -11.23
C ILE A 249 -0.24 0.35 -12.31
N GLY A 250 -1.11 -0.57 -11.89
CA GLY A 250 -1.82 -1.53 -12.75
C GLY A 250 -3.16 -1.05 -13.29
N THR A 251 -3.55 0.21 -13.10
CA THR A 251 -4.85 0.71 -13.60
C THR A 251 -4.95 0.63 -15.12
N PRO A 252 -6.09 0.19 -15.70
CA PRO A 252 -6.28 0.15 -17.15
C PRO A 252 -6.04 1.52 -17.79
N ARG A 253 -5.39 1.54 -18.95
CA ARG A 253 -5.13 2.79 -19.68
C ARG A 253 -6.42 3.51 -20.03
N GLY A 254 -6.37 4.84 -20.07
CA GLY A 254 -7.50 5.67 -20.44
C GLY A 254 -8.22 6.30 -19.24
N ARG A 255 -9.55 6.22 -19.23
CA ARG A 255 -10.40 6.93 -18.26
C ARG A 255 -10.12 6.52 -16.82
N THR A 256 -10.07 5.21 -16.54
CA THR A 256 -9.82 4.68 -15.18
C THR A 256 -8.50 5.21 -14.60
N THR A 257 -7.41 5.15 -15.39
CA THR A 257 -6.10 5.69 -14.94
C THR A 257 -6.21 7.19 -14.64
N ARG A 258 -6.81 7.98 -15.55
CA ARG A 258 -6.94 9.42 -15.36
C ARG A 258 -7.75 9.76 -14.11
N GLU A 259 -8.92 9.13 -13.94
CA GLU A 259 -9.81 9.37 -12.80
C GLU A 259 -9.14 8.99 -11.46
N ALA A 260 -8.52 7.80 -11.39
CA ALA A 260 -7.88 7.33 -10.17
C ALA A 260 -6.63 8.14 -9.82
N TRP A 261 -5.73 8.40 -10.78
CA TRP A 261 -4.52 9.16 -10.50
C TRP A 261 -4.79 10.63 -10.20
N THR A 262 -5.75 11.26 -10.91
CA THR A 262 -6.15 12.65 -10.59
C THR A 262 -6.72 12.73 -9.16
N ALA A 263 -7.63 11.81 -8.80
CA ALA A 263 -8.17 11.78 -7.45
C ALA A 263 -7.08 11.53 -6.40
N ALA A 264 -6.13 10.63 -6.66
CA ALA A 264 -5.02 10.35 -5.75
C ALA A 264 -4.15 11.59 -5.52
N VAL A 265 -3.74 12.26 -6.58
CA VAL A 265 -2.89 13.45 -6.50
C VAL A 265 -3.64 14.60 -5.81
N VAL A 266 -4.89 14.88 -6.22
CA VAL A 266 -5.69 15.94 -5.60
C VAL A 266 -5.88 15.68 -4.11
N THR A 267 -6.24 14.45 -3.73
CA THR A 267 -6.44 14.09 -2.32
C THR A 267 -5.13 14.18 -1.52
N ALA A 268 -4.02 13.69 -2.07
CA ALA A 268 -2.72 13.76 -1.40
C ALA A 268 -2.27 15.22 -1.20
N LEU A 269 -2.41 16.07 -2.23
CA LEU A 269 -2.06 17.49 -2.14
C LEU A 269 -2.99 18.26 -1.19
N ALA A 270 -4.30 17.99 -1.23
CA ALA A 270 -5.26 18.60 -0.31
C ALA A 270 -4.94 18.22 1.15
N LEU A 271 -4.64 16.93 1.39
CA LEU A 271 -4.26 16.47 2.72
C LEU A 271 -2.93 17.09 3.17
N LEU A 272 -1.92 17.14 2.29
CA LEU A 272 -0.65 17.80 2.60
C LEU A 272 -0.84 19.28 2.95
N ALA A 273 -1.61 19.99 2.14
CA ALA A 273 -1.92 21.41 2.37
C ALA A 273 -2.65 21.61 3.71
N THR A 274 -3.65 20.77 3.99
CA THR A 274 -4.38 20.80 5.27
C THR A 274 -3.42 20.57 6.45
N LEU A 275 -2.59 19.54 6.39
CA LEU A 275 -1.64 19.25 7.47
C LEU A 275 -0.59 20.37 7.61
N ALA A 276 -0.12 20.95 6.52
CA ALA A 276 0.82 22.08 6.55
C ALA A 276 0.21 23.39 7.11
N LEU A 277 -1.11 23.55 7.03
CA LEU A 277 -1.82 24.69 7.64
C LEU A 277 -1.96 24.55 9.16
N PHE A 278 -2.15 23.33 9.64
CA PHE A 278 -2.42 23.08 11.07
C PHE A 278 -1.19 22.66 11.87
N PHE A 279 -0.14 22.18 11.22
CA PHE A 279 1.05 21.63 11.89
C PHE A 279 2.33 22.21 11.26
N SER A 280 3.24 22.61 12.12
CA SER A 280 4.59 23.01 11.69
C SER A 280 5.43 21.77 11.30
N ASP A 281 6.45 21.98 10.46
CA ASP A 281 7.44 20.99 10.00
C ASP A 281 6.87 19.73 9.31
N SER A 282 5.75 19.86 8.61
CA SER A 282 5.07 18.73 7.93
C SER A 282 5.94 17.97 6.92
N LEU A 283 7.00 18.59 6.39
CA LEU A 283 7.93 17.98 5.44
C LEU A 283 9.28 17.59 6.07
N GLY A 284 9.42 17.73 7.39
CA GLY A 284 10.65 17.40 8.12
C GLY A 284 11.16 15.97 7.92
N PHE A 285 10.23 15.01 7.72
CA PHE A 285 10.57 13.61 7.45
C PHE A 285 11.50 13.42 6.24
N LEU A 286 11.47 14.31 5.24
CA LEU A 286 12.33 14.22 4.06
C LEU A 286 13.81 14.37 4.42
N ARG A 287 14.12 15.20 5.43
CA ARG A 287 15.50 15.38 5.92
C ARG A 287 16.06 14.11 6.55
N GLN A 288 15.20 13.31 7.19
CA GLN A 288 15.61 12.10 7.89
C GLN A 288 15.83 10.89 6.96
N GLN A 289 15.26 10.92 5.74
CA GLN A 289 15.38 9.79 4.79
C GLN A 289 16.80 9.60 4.24
N GLY A 290 17.59 10.66 4.13
CA GLY A 290 18.93 10.62 3.53
C GLY A 290 20.00 9.91 4.36
N SER A 291 19.86 9.90 5.68
CA SER A 291 20.90 9.47 6.63
C SER A 291 20.83 7.99 7.01
N ARG A 292 19.82 7.22 6.58
CA ARG A 292 19.66 5.79 6.91
C ARG A 292 20.73 4.92 6.27
N GLY A 293 21.26 3.97 7.07
CA GLY A 293 22.15 2.91 6.66
C GLY A 293 21.41 1.69 6.05
N ILE A 294 21.98 0.53 6.24
CA ILE A 294 21.43 -0.77 5.84
C ILE A 294 20.91 -1.49 7.08
N GLN A 295 19.59 -1.67 7.14
CA GLN A 295 18.94 -2.41 8.23
C GLN A 295 19.30 -3.89 8.15
N ILE A 296 19.48 -4.51 9.34
CA ILE A 296 19.92 -5.93 9.44
C ILE A 296 18.97 -6.91 8.75
N GLU A 297 17.68 -6.59 8.67
CA GLU A 297 16.65 -7.44 8.07
C GLU A 297 16.50 -7.26 6.55
N SER A 298 17.20 -6.28 5.92
CA SER A 298 17.15 -6.08 4.46
C SER A 298 17.94 -7.15 3.70
N LEU A 299 17.74 -7.25 2.37
CA LEU A 299 18.54 -8.13 1.54
C LEU A 299 20.03 -7.76 1.62
N GLY A 300 20.34 -6.46 1.56
CA GLY A 300 21.69 -5.96 1.72
C GLY A 300 22.25 -6.26 3.12
N GLY A 301 21.40 -6.17 4.15
CA GLY A 301 21.75 -6.56 5.52
C GLY A 301 22.08 -8.05 5.63
N THR A 302 21.29 -8.93 4.99
CA THR A 302 21.59 -10.37 4.95
C THR A 302 22.93 -10.66 4.27
N ALA A 303 23.27 -9.97 3.18
CA ALA A 303 24.56 -10.11 2.52
C ALA A 303 25.72 -9.71 3.45
N LEU A 304 25.57 -8.59 4.18
CA LEU A 304 26.56 -8.16 5.18
C LEU A 304 26.64 -9.13 6.37
N ALA A 305 25.50 -9.70 6.81
CA ALA A 305 25.48 -10.72 7.86
C ALA A 305 26.28 -11.96 7.47
N VAL A 306 26.11 -12.46 6.24
CA VAL A 306 26.89 -13.59 5.69
C VAL A 306 28.36 -13.23 5.61
N ALA A 307 28.70 -12.06 5.06
CA ALA A 307 30.08 -11.60 4.95
C ALA A 307 30.76 -11.44 6.32
N ARG A 308 30.03 -11.00 7.34
CA ARG A 308 30.52 -10.91 8.71
C ARG A 308 30.73 -12.29 9.33
N ALA A 309 29.78 -13.21 9.18
CA ALA A 309 29.87 -14.58 9.71
C ALA A 309 31.03 -15.37 9.07
N THR A 310 31.40 -15.08 7.83
CA THR A 310 32.57 -15.70 7.14
C THR A 310 33.88 -14.97 7.39
N GLY A 311 33.89 -13.91 8.20
CA GLY A 311 35.08 -13.12 8.52
C GLY A 311 35.57 -12.19 7.39
N VAL A 312 34.85 -12.10 6.26
CA VAL A 312 35.23 -11.27 5.11
C VAL A 312 34.95 -9.78 5.36
N TRP A 313 34.00 -9.45 6.22
CA TRP A 313 33.59 -8.06 6.50
C TRP A 313 33.67 -7.75 7.98
N PRO A 314 34.40 -6.68 8.40
CA PRO A 314 34.67 -6.37 9.81
C PRO A 314 33.63 -5.43 10.46
N GLY A 315 32.46 -5.25 9.87
CA GLY A 315 31.45 -4.32 10.39
C GLY A 315 30.72 -4.82 11.65
N ARG A 316 29.96 -3.93 12.25
CA ARG A 316 29.18 -4.17 13.46
C ARG A 316 27.73 -3.77 13.30
N VAL A 317 26.87 -4.18 14.26
CA VAL A 317 25.47 -3.81 14.36
C VAL A 317 25.32 -2.71 15.39
N GLU A 318 24.58 -1.65 15.06
CA GLU A 318 24.25 -0.56 15.96
C GLU A 318 22.75 -0.23 15.88
N PHE A 319 22.17 0.20 17.01
CA PHE A 319 20.80 0.71 17.03
C PHE A 319 20.78 2.18 16.59
N ARG A 320 20.15 2.46 15.43
CA ARG A 320 20.02 3.79 14.85
C ARG A 320 18.65 3.97 14.22
N TYR A 321 18.11 5.16 14.27
CA TYR A 321 16.84 5.51 13.62
C TYR A 321 15.68 4.56 13.97
N GLY A 322 15.64 4.05 15.22
CA GLY A 322 14.60 3.13 15.67
C GLY A 322 14.74 1.68 15.21
N ALA A 323 15.87 1.28 14.60
CA ALA A 323 16.15 -0.06 14.13
C ALA A 323 17.64 -0.43 14.30
N PHE A 324 17.95 -1.72 14.21
CA PHE A 324 19.33 -2.16 14.13
C PHE A 324 19.83 -2.08 12.68
N GLU A 325 20.98 -1.42 12.50
CA GLU A 325 21.62 -1.20 11.22
C GLU A 325 23.08 -1.69 11.24
N TYR A 326 23.59 -2.10 10.10
CA TYR A 326 25.00 -2.38 9.93
C TYR A 326 25.80 -1.08 9.78
N VAL A 327 26.97 -1.06 10.44
CA VAL A 327 27.95 0.04 10.39
C VAL A 327 29.31 -0.52 10.06
N GLY A 328 29.98 0.05 9.07
CA GLY A 328 31.30 -0.39 8.64
C GLY A 328 31.58 -0.04 7.18
N PRO A 329 32.69 -0.55 6.62
CA PRO A 329 33.08 -0.34 5.23
C PRO A 329 31.97 -0.79 4.26
N TYR A 330 31.84 -0.09 3.12
CA TYR A 330 30.91 -0.41 2.03
C TYR A 330 29.41 -0.32 2.34
N VAL A 331 28.97 0.01 3.57
CA VAL A 331 27.55 0.14 3.91
C VAL A 331 26.89 1.26 3.09
N SER A 332 27.57 2.40 2.93
CA SER A 332 27.08 3.50 2.06
C SER A 332 26.94 3.07 0.61
N SER A 333 27.97 2.37 0.07
CA SER A 333 27.94 1.86 -1.31
C SER A 333 26.78 0.87 -1.53
N LEU A 334 26.54 -0.01 -0.56
CA LEU A 334 25.42 -0.93 -0.60
C LEU A 334 24.06 -0.20 -0.51
N GLY A 335 24.00 0.89 0.26
CA GLY A 335 22.83 1.78 0.29
C GLY A 335 22.56 2.44 -1.06
N HIS A 336 23.59 2.90 -1.77
CA HIS A 336 23.48 3.42 -3.13
C HIS A 336 23.08 2.33 -4.13
N LEU A 337 23.62 1.11 -4.00
CA LEU A 337 23.22 -0.03 -4.82
C LEU A 337 21.74 -0.37 -4.61
N ALA A 338 21.25 -0.39 -3.37
CA ALA A 338 19.82 -0.62 -3.07
C ALA A 338 18.93 0.45 -3.74
N LEU A 339 19.34 1.72 -3.68
CA LEU A 339 18.64 2.81 -4.37
C LEU A 339 18.66 2.62 -5.90
N LEU A 340 19.81 2.27 -6.48
CA LEU A 340 19.93 1.98 -7.91
C LEU A 340 19.01 0.82 -8.33
N LEU A 341 18.98 -0.26 -7.54
CA LEU A 341 18.08 -1.40 -7.78
C LEU A 341 16.60 -0.98 -7.69
N THR A 342 16.24 -0.08 -6.78
CA THR A 342 14.90 0.48 -6.71
C THR A 342 14.56 1.28 -7.97
N VAL A 343 15.48 2.12 -8.46
CA VAL A 343 15.30 2.88 -9.70
C VAL A 343 15.15 1.93 -10.90
N ILE A 344 15.96 0.87 -10.97
CA ILE A 344 15.85 -0.15 -12.02
C ILE A 344 14.50 -0.87 -11.94
N ALA A 345 14.06 -1.24 -10.74
CA ALA A 345 12.74 -1.88 -10.55
C ALA A 345 11.58 -0.97 -10.99
N PHE A 346 11.63 0.32 -10.69
CA PHE A 346 10.62 1.27 -11.16
C PHE A 346 10.73 1.53 -12.66
N GLY A 347 11.93 1.59 -13.21
CA GLY A 347 12.15 1.63 -14.66
C GLY A 347 11.57 0.41 -15.37
N TRP A 348 11.73 -0.79 -14.79
CA TRP A 348 11.10 -2.02 -15.27
C TRP A 348 9.57 -1.97 -15.18
N LEU A 349 9.01 -1.47 -14.08
CA LEU A 349 7.55 -1.28 -13.94
C LEU A 349 7.02 -0.30 -14.99
N LEU A 350 7.73 0.78 -15.26
CA LEU A 350 7.37 1.73 -16.31
C LEU A 350 7.44 1.06 -17.70
N LEU A 351 8.52 0.34 -18.01
CA LEU A 351 8.67 -0.42 -19.24
C LEU A 351 7.51 -1.43 -19.40
N TRP A 352 7.23 -2.21 -18.35
CA TRP A 352 6.07 -3.09 -18.30
C TRP A 352 4.78 -2.33 -18.61
N ARG A 353 4.56 -1.21 -17.96
CA ARG A 353 3.35 -0.38 -18.16
C ARG A 353 3.21 0.09 -19.62
N LEU A 354 4.32 0.41 -20.28
CA LEU A 354 4.36 0.87 -21.67
C LEU A 354 4.15 -0.28 -22.68
N THR A 355 4.62 -1.47 -22.36
CA THR A 355 4.59 -2.64 -23.26
C THR A 355 3.35 -3.53 -23.07
N ALA A 356 2.79 -3.56 -21.85
CA ALA A 356 1.60 -4.37 -21.55
C ALA A 356 0.42 -3.96 -22.43
N HIS A 357 -0.21 -4.93 -23.08
CA HIS A 357 -1.35 -4.73 -23.99
C HIS A 357 -2.54 -5.62 -23.63
N ARG A 358 -2.35 -6.63 -22.77
CA ARG A 358 -3.43 -7.49 -22.28
C ARG A 358 -3.79 -7.14 -20.85
N TRP A 359 -5.05 -6.78 -20.63
CA TRP A 359 -5.57 -6.42 -19.32
C TRP A 359 -6.71 -7.34 -18.95
N THR A 360 -6.59 -7.95 -17.77
CA THR A 360 -7.65 -8.74 -17.14
C THR A 360 -8.14 -8.00 -15.88
N PRO A 361 -9.27 -8.39 -15.30
CA PRO A 361 -9.69 -7.83 -14.00
C PRO A 361 -8.64 -8.03 -12.87
N ALA A 362 -7.76 -9.03 -13.00
CA ALA A 362 -6.68 -9.25 -12.05
C ALA A 362 -5.44 -8.37 -12.30
N THR A 363 -5.24 -7.82 -13.50
CA THR A 363 -4.01 -7.08 -13.83
C THR A 363 -3.69 -5.94 -12.85
N PRO A 364 -4.65 -5.11 -12.39
CA PRO A 364 -4.37 -4.09 -11.39
C PRO A 364 -3.88 -4.66 -10.05
N LEU A 365 -4.47 -5.76 -9.61
CA LEU A 365 -4.14 -6.45 -8.36
C LEU A 365 -2.75 -7.08 -8.46
N ASP A 366 -2.49 -7.82 -9.53
CA ASP A 366 -1.23 -8.51 -9.80
C ASP A 366 -0.07 -7.52 -9.94
N ALA A 367 -0.30 -6.39 -10.61
CA ALA A 367 0.71 -5.34 -10.77
C ALA A 367 1.02 -4.64 -9.45
N ALA A 368 0.03 -4.39 -8.60
CA ALA A 368 0.24 -3.81 -7.28
C ALA A 368 1.10 -4.71 -6.39
N LEU A 369 0.80 -6.02 -6.35
CA LEU A 369 1.60 -6.98 -5.60
C LEU A 369 3.04 -7.06 -6.12
N ALA A 370 3.23 -7.14 -7.45
CA ALA A 370 4.55 -7.18 -8.06
C ALA A 370 5.35 -5.90 -7.76
N ALA A 371 4.71 -4.73 -7.84
CA ALA A 371 5.35 -3.45 -7.58
C ALA A 371 5.80 -3.30 -6.12
N VAL A 372 4.95 -3.68 -5.16
CA VAL A 372 5.29 -3.59 -3.73
C VAL A 372 6.34 -4.64 -3.35
N LEU A 373 6.30 -5.85 -3.95
CA LEU A 373 7.37 -6.84 -3.78
C LEU A 373 8.72 -6.33 -4.29
N LEU A 374 8.76 -5.77 -5.51
CA LEU A 374 9.98 -5.19 -6.06
C LEU A 374 10.50 -4.04 -5.20
N PHE A 375 9.62 -3.14 -4.77
CA PHE A 375 9.96 -2.07 -3.83
C PHE A 375 10.54 -2.62 -2.51
N THR A 376 9.93 -3.67 -1.95
CA THR A 376 10.37 -4.28 -0.70
C THR A 376 11.76 -4.88 -0.81
N VAL A 377 12.00 -5.72 -1.84
CA VAL A 377 13.29 -6.44 -1.96
C VAL A 377 14.45 -5.55 -2.38
N THR A 378 14.18 -4.41 -3.00
CA THR A 378 15.23 -3.44 -3.35
C THR A 378 15.47 -2.38 -2.28
N SER A 379 14.62 -2.36 -1.23
CA SER A 379 14.76 -1.40 -0.12
C SER A 379 15.97 -1.73 0.76
N ARG A 380 16.65 -0.68 1.24
CA ARG A 380 17.67 -0.79 2.29
C ARG A 380 17.10 -1.08 3.68
N VAL A 381 15.76 -1.05 3.81
CA VAL A 381 15.03 -1.33 5.04
C VAL A 381 13.93 -2.33 4.72
N ILE A 382 13.90 -3.45 5.40
CA ILE A 382 12.79 -4.42 5.37
C ILE A 382 12.40 -4.72 6.80
N SER A 383 11.21 -4.31 7.19
CA SER A 383 10.68 -4.60 8.53
C SER A 383 9.63 -5.72 8.48
N PRO A 384 9.43 -6.49 9.56
CA PRO A 384 8.49 -7.61 9.59
C PRO A 384 7.06 -7.21 9.23
N GLN A 385 6.63 -6.00 9.58
CA GLN A 385 5.32 -5.45 9.26
C GLN A 385 5.08 -5.29 7.74
N TYR A 386 6.09 -5.31 6.89
CA TYR A 386 5.90 -5.28 5.43
C TYR A 386 5.17 -6.52 4.93
N MET A 387 5.23 -7.62 5.68
CA MET A 387 4.46 -8.83 5.37
C MET A 387 2.95 -8.58 5.43
N ILE A 388 2.48 -7.63 6.25
CA ILE A 388 1.06 -7.23 6.31
C ILE A 388 0.61 -6.68 4.94
N TRP A 389 1.43 -5.83 4.31
CA TRP A 389 1.15 -5.27 2.99
C TRP A 389 1.07 -6.37 1.93
N LEU A 390 2.07 -7.24 1.93
CA LEU A 390 2.20 -8.31 0.93
C LEU A 390 1.07 -9.35 1.08
N LEU A 391 0.68 -9.69 2.30
CA LEU A 391 -0.45 -10.58 2.57
C LEU A 391 -1.78 -9.94 2.14
N GLY A 392 -2.00 -8.64 2.41
CA GLY A 392 -3.21 -7.93 1.99
C GLY A 392 -3.32 -7.83 0.47
N LEU A 393 -2.22 -7.52 -0.22
CA LEU A 393 -2.17 -7.47 -1.69
C LEU A 393 -2.33 -8.86 -2.32
N ALA A 394 -1.69 -9.89 -1.76
CA ALA A 394 -1.88 -11.26 -2.20
C ALA A 394 -3.33 -11.72 -2.00
N ALA A 395 -3.94 -11.37 -0.88
CA ALA A 395 -5.35 -11.64 -0.62
C ALA A 395 -6.25 -10.95 -1.66
N ALA A 396 -5.98 -9.69 -1.99
CA ALA A 396 -6.70 -8.98 -3.05
C ALA A 396 -6.54 -9.67 -4.42
N CYS A 397 -5.33 -10.10 -4.79
CA CYS A 397 -5.12 -10.86 -6.03
C CYS A 397 -6.00 -12.12 -6.09
N LEU A 398 -6.11 -12.84 -4.99
CA LEU A 398 -6.84 -14.13 -4.94
C LEU A 398 -8.37 -13.98 -4.92
N THR A 399 -8.91 -12.76 -4.89
CA THR A 399 -10.34 -12.52 -5.14
C THR A 399 -10.70 -12.67 -6.62
N SER A 400 -9.72 -12.64 -7.52
CA SER A 400 -9.92 -12.79 -8.95
C SER A 400 -9.48 -14.16 -9.47
N ARG A 401 -10.34 -14.81 -10.28
CA ARG A 401 -10.01 -16.09 -10.93
C ARG A 401 -8.88 -15.96 -11.95
N SER A 402 -8.72 -14.79 -12.56
CA SER A 402 -7.74 -14.53 -13.61
C SER A 402 -6.35 -14.13 -13.05
N THR A 403 -6.17 -14.12 -11.74
CA THR A 403 -4.86 -13.81 -11.14
C THR A 403 -3.82 -14.87 -11.47
N VAL A 404 -2.62 -14.40 -11.79
CA VAL A 404 -1.43 -15.25 -11.98
C VAL A 404 -0.57 -15.33 -10.72
N MET A 405 -0.99 -14.68 -9.63
CA MET A 405 -0.18 -14.53 -8.40
C MET A 405 -0.38 -15.63 -7.36
N ARG A 406 -1.18 -16.67 -7.64
CA ARG A 406 -1.39 -17.77 -6.68
C ARG A 406 -0.08 -18.38 -6.12
N PRO A 407 0.92 -18.75 -6.95
CA PRO A 407 2.16 -19.29 -6.40
C PRO A 407 2.99 -18.25 -5.66
N VAL A 408 2.88 -16.98 -6.02
CA VAL A 408 3.51 -15.88 -5.25
C VAL A 408 2.90 -15.79 -3.85
N ALA A 409 1.57 -15.83 -3.75
CA ALA A 409 0.86 -15.83 -2.46
C ALA A 409 1.27 -17.02 -1.56
N LEU A 410 1.49 -18.20 -2.15
CA LEU A 410 1.97 -19.36 -1.41
C LEU A 410 3.39 -19.20 -0.88
N LEU A 411 4.30 -18.48 -1.59
CA LEU A 411 5.63 -18.16 -1.09
C LEU A 411 5.61 -17.14 0.04
N LEU A 412 4.60 -16.24 0.06
CA LEU A 412 4.49 -15.23 1.10
C LEU A 412 4.07 -15.78 2.46
N LEU A 413 3.38 -16.92 2.54
CA LEU A 413 2.98 -17.53 3.81
C LEU A 413 4.20 -17.97 4.64
N PRO A 414 5.12 -18.81 4.12
CA PRO A 414 6.33 -19.15 4.86
C PRO A 414 7.25 -17.94 5.08
N ALA A 415 7.29 -16.96 4.16
CA ALA A 415 8.04 -15.72 4.37
C ALA A 415 7.48 -14.91 5.56
N ALA A 416 6.15 -14.87 5.73
CA ALA A 416 5.49 -14.24 6.87
C ALA A 416 5.82 -14.98 8.19
N ALA A 417 5.72 -16.32 8.21
CA ALA A 417 6.07 -17.12 9.37
C ALA A 417 7.55 -16.95 9.76
N LEU A 418 8.47 -16.94 8.78
CA LEU A 418 9.89 -16.66 9.04
C LEU A 418 10.13 -15.21 9.47
N SER A 419 9.29 -14.26 9.07
CA SER A 419 9.40 -12.87 9.53
C SER A 419 9.06 -12.74 11.01
N SER A 420 8.05 -13.47 11.51
CA SER A 420 7.75 -13.49 12.95
C SER A 420 8.79 -14.30 13.74
N LEU A 421 9.34 -15.33 13.12
CA LEU A 421 10.46 -16.05 13.73
C LEU A 421 11.71 -15.16 13.85
N ALA A 422 12.02 -14.35 12.82
CA ALA A 422 13.11 -13.37 12.88
C ALA A 422 12.83 -12.24 13.89
N TYR A 423 11.60 -11.74 13.96
CA TYR A 423 11.13 -10.73 14.91
C TYR A 423 9.63 -10.97 15.19
N PRO A 424 9.21 -11.16 16.45
CA PRO A 424 10.00 -10.94 17.68
C PRO A 424 10.73 -12.16 18.25
N VAL A 425 10.53 -13.38 17.74
CA VAL A 425 10.89 -14.62 18.46
C VAL A 425 12.40 -14.80 18.64
N LEU A 426 13.18 -14.69 17.55
CA LEU A 426 14.64 -14.91 17.55
C LEU A 426 15.40 -13.60 17.29
N TYR A 427 14.85 -12.46 17.73
CA TYR A 427 15.45 -11.18 17.36
C TYR A 427 16.86 -10.99 17.92
N ASP A 428 17.11 -11.48 19.13
CA ASP A 428 18.45 -11.46 19.75
C ASP A 428 19.46 -12.25 18.90
N GLU A 429 19.06 -13.40 18.38
CA GLU A 429 19.88 -14.23 17.50
C GLU A 429 20.19 -13.53 16.16
N VAL A 430 19.19 -12.81 15.61
CA VAL A 430 19.34 -12.02 14.38
C VAL A 430 20.29 -10.85 14.61
N VAL A 431 20.14 -10.12 15.71
CA VAL A 431 20.99 -8.98 16.10
C VAL A 431 22.43 -9.44 16.38
N ALA A 432 22.58 -10.54 17.12
CA ALA A 432 23.90 -11.13 17.39
C ALA A 432 24.58 -11.70 16.13
N GLY A 433 23.79 -12.09 15.12
CA GLY A 433 24.29 -12.69 13.88
C GLY A 433 24.72 -14.14 14.07
N THR A 434 24.01 -14.89 14.92
CA THR A 434 24.27 -16.33 15.12
C THR A 434 23.90 -17.12 13.87
N THR A 435 24.32 -18.39 13.79
CA THR A 435 23.99 -19.28 12.69
C THR A 435 22.46 -19.43 12.53
N THR A 436 21.72 -19.53 13.63
CA THR A 436 20.26 -19.64 13.62
C THR A 436 19.60 -18.37 13.08
N GLY A 437 19.98 -17.20 13.61
CA GLY A 437 19.47 -15.91 13.14
C GLY A 437 19.78 -15.68 11.67
N LEU A 438 21.01 -15.99 11.24
CA LEU A 438 21.44 -15.89 9.85
C LEU A 438 20.64 -16.82 8.92
N ALA A 439 20.43 -18.08 9.31
CA ALA A 439 19.67 -19.05 8.53
C ALA A 439 18.23 -18.59 8.31
N VAL A 440 17.57 -18.11 9.36
CA VAL A 440 16.21 -17.55 9.27
C VAL A 440 16.16 -16.36 8.31
N MET A 441 17.13 -15.46 8.39
CA MET A 441 17.19 -14.28 7.51
C MET A 441 17.46 -14.64 6.05
N VAL A 442 18.37 -15.57 5.77
CA VAL A 442 18.65 -16.07 4.41
C VAL A 442 17.41 -16.73 3.81
N LEU A 443 16.73 -17.59 4.57
CA LEU A 443 15.53 -18.28 4.08
C LEU A 443 14.39 -17.29 3.82
N ARG A 444 14.11 -16.40 4.78
CA ARG A 444 13.06 -15.38 4.66
C ARG A 444 13.30 -14.46 3.46
N ASN A 445 14.50 -13.91 3.33
CA ASN A 445 14.85 -12.99 2.26
C ASN A 445 14.98 -13.68 0.91
N GLY A 446 15.42 -14.95 0.89
CA GLY A 446 15.41 -15.80 -0.30
C GLY A 446 13.99 -16.03 -0.84
N LEU A 447 13.02 -16.31 0.04
CA LEU A 447 11.61 -16.45 -0.32
C LEU A 447 11.01 -15.14 -0.86
N LEU A 448 11.34 -13.99 -0.25
CA LEU A 448 10.88 -12.69 -0.71
C LEU A 448 11.45 -12.35 -2.10
N LEU A 449 12.73 -12.59 -2.32
CA LEU A 449 13.36 -12.41 -3.62
C LEU A 449 12.75 -13.32 -4.68
N ALA A 450 12.56 -14.60 -4.36
CA ALA A 450 11.90 -15.55 -5.26
C ALA A 450 10.46 -15.12 -5.58
N ALA A 451 9.70 -14.66 -4.60
CA ALA A 451 8.34 -14.15 -4.77
C ALA A 451 8.33 -12.90 -5.69
N ALA A 452 9.27 -11.96 -5.50
CA ALA A 452 9.37 -10.75 -6.31
C ALA A 452 9.70 -11.07 -7.77
N LEU A 453 10.71 -11.91 -8.01
CA LEU A 453 11.11 -12.33 -9.36
C LEU A 453 10.00 -13.13 -10.07
N LEU A 454 9.33 -14.03 -9.33
CA LEU A 454 8.21 -14.78 -9.86
C LEU A 454 7.02 -13.87 -10.20
N ALA A 455 6.69 -12.91 -9.33
CA ALA A 455 5.63 -11.94 -9.58
C ALA A 455 5.93 -11.08 -10.81
N ALA A 456 7.14 -10.54 -10.93
CA ALA A 456 7.56 -9.77 -12.08
C ALA A 456 7.46 -10.59 -13.38
N ARG A 457 8.02 -11.82 -13.40
CA ARG A 457 7.94 -12.70 -14.56
C ARG A 457 6.51 -13.02 -14.96
N ARG A 458 5.64 -13.39 -13.99
CA ARG A 458 4.24 -13.75 -14.27
C ARG A 458 3.43 -12.56 -14.76
N LEU A 459 3.62 -11.38 -14.16
CA LEU A 459 3.00 -10.15 -14.62
C LEU A 459 3.39 -9.85 -16.08
N TRP A 460 4.69 -9.93 -16.38
CA TRP A 460 5.21 -9.71 -17.73
C TRP A 460 4.58 -10.69 -18.73
N THR A 461 4.73 -12.00 -18.50
CA THR A 461 4.27 -13.02 -19.44
C THR A 461 2.78 -13.03 -19.68
N SER A 462 1.97 -12.71 -18.65
CA SER A 462 0.51 -12.68 -18.75
C SER A 462 -0.02 -11.48 -19.52
N THR A 463 0.75 -10.38 -19.56
CA THR A 463 0.28 -9.10 -20.11
C THR A 463 0.97 -8.70 -21.43
N THR A 464 2.17 -9.25 -21.73
CA THR A 464 2.95 -8.93 -22.94
C THR A 464 3.12 -10.12 -23.89
N GLY A 465 2.81 -11.36 -23.48
CA GLY A 465 2.93 -12.56 -24.32
C GLY A 465 2.06 -12.51 -25.56
N GLY A 466 2.51 -13.09 -26.70
CA GLY A 466 1.71 -13.27 -27.92
C GLY A 466 0.44 -14.13 -27.69
N PRO A 467 -0.52 -14.21 -28.62
CA PRO A 467 -1.63 -15.15 -28.50
C PRO A 467 -1.05 -16.56 -28.26
N PRO A 468 -1.74 -17.42 -27.49
CA PRO A 468 -1.32 -18.81 -27.40
C PRO A 468 -1.21 -19.34 -28.84
N ALA A 469 -0.10 -20.00 -29.16
CA ALA A 469 0.03 -20.73 -30.41
C ALA A 469 -1.19 -21.70 -30.45
N THR A 470 -2.08 -21.46 -31.37
CA THR A 470 -3.26 -22.31 -31.62
C THR A 470 -2.82 -23.63 -32.16
#